data_45849a27628609675218ec1fa1d45e91
#
_entry.id   45849a27628609675218ec1fa1d45e91
#
_cell.length_a   1.000
_cell.length_b   1.000
_cell.length_c   1.000
_cell.angle_alpha   90.00
_cell.angle_beta   90.00
_cell.angle_gamma   90.00
#
_symmetry.space_group_name_H-M   'P 1'
#
loop_
_entity.id
_entity.type
_entity.pdbx_description
1 polymer ?
#
loop_
_entity_poly.entity_id
_entity_poly.type
_entity_poly.pdbx_seq_one_letter_code
_entity_poly.pdbx_strand_id
1 'polypeptide(L)'
;YNSFEQYAQSVKFQEYPDYKLPGQEALFEKVHAGWLGEIIGSALGTAVEGFKSSRIWEVFGEITEYVKPPETLNDDITFELALLEAFREKGYDITSEDIADKWVGYIPFAYTAEEIALNHLRHGIYPPESGYVANPYREMIGAAMRAAICGALAPGNPRMAAELAWRDGCVSHHNNGILAEVFNALIVSMAYVETDMQVILDKAMRMIPRDSEFYSVLAFACQACGQSRDYRQAWELCEEKYKEYNWVHAYPNLAAEVVAIRFAGNSFERAMTILMMAGQDND
;
A
#
# COMPACT_ATOMS: atom_id res chain seq x y z
N TYR A 1 15.34 -5.27 8.11
CA TYR A 1 15.04 -6.71 8.19
C TYR A 1 15.32 -7.36 6.84
N ASN A 2 16.04 -8.48 6.86
CA ASN A 2 16.50 -9.15 5.63
C ASN A 2 15.64 -10.35 5.24
N SER A 3 14.71 -10.75 6.11
CA SER A 3 13.77 -11.84 5.83
C SER A 3 12.46 -11.67 6.60
N PHE A 4 11.41 -12.33 6.12
CA PHE A 4 10.13 -12.38 6.81
C PHE A 4 10.25 -12.92 8.23
N GLU A 5 11.08 -13.94 8.46
CA GLU A 5 11.28 -14.54 9.78
C GLU A 5 11.85 -13.52 10.78
N GLN A 6 12.83 -12.71 10.36
CA GLN A 6 13.38 -11.64 11.20
C GLN A 6 12.32 -10.60 11.55
N TYR A 7 11.55 -10.14 10.56
CA TYR A 7 10.43 -9.25 10.78
C TYR A 7 9.41 -9.89 11.72
N ALA A 8 8.95 -11.10 11.44
CA ALA A 8 7.92 -11.79 12.22
C ALA A 8 8.32 -12.06 13.68
N GLN A 9 9.61 -12.20 13.96
CA GLN A 9 10.13 -12.31 15.33
C GLN A 9 10.17 -10.97 16.08
N SER A 10 10.19 -9.85 15.38
CA SER A 10 10.27 -8.51 15.96
C SER A 10 8.92 -7.93 16.36
N VAL A 11 7.82 -8.53 15.90
CA VAL A 11 6.46 -8.03 16.12
C VAL A 11 5.57 -9.12 16.72
N LYS A 12 4.43 -8.69 17.31
CA LYS A 12 3.37 -9.59 17.73
C LYS A 12 2.17 -9.39 16.83
N PHE A 13 1.83 -10.41 16.05
CA PHE A 13 0.66 -10.36 15.19
C PHE A 13 -0.64 -10.32 15.98
N GLN A 14 -1.59 -9.55 15.47
CA GLN A 14 -2.97 -9.58 15.92
C GLN A 14 -3.59 -10.91 15.46
N GLU A 15 -4.29 -11.57 16.34
CA GLU A 15 -5.01 -12.80 16.07
C GLU A 15 -6.51 -12.61 16.20
N TYR A 16 -7.28 -13.36 15.41
CA TYR A 16 -8.74 -13.36 15.41
C TYR A 16 -9.26 -14.81 15.47
N PRO A 17 -9.08 -15.51 16.60
CA PRO A 17 -9.34 -16.94 16.70
C PRO A 17 -10.84 -17.31 16.47
N ASP A 18 -11.74 -16.39 16.75
CA ASP A 18 -13.17 -16.59 16.60
C ASP A 18 -13.70 -16.17 15.22
N TYR A 19 -12.85 -15.56 14.39
CA TYR A 19 -13.24 -15.16 13.05
C TYR A 19 -13.45 -16.37 12.15
N LYS A 20 -14.58 -16.38 11.48
CA LYS A 20 -14.90 -17.35 10.44
C LYS A 20 -15.15 -16.61 9.14
N LEU A 21 -14.59 -17.12 8.06
CA LEU A 21 -14.89 -16.59 6.73
C LEU A 21 -16.41 -16.58 6.54
N PRO A 22 -16.97 -15.47 6.05
CA PRO A 22 -18.39 -15.41 5.70
C PRO A 22 -18.69 -16.39 4.56
N GLY A 23 -19.99 -16.63 4.31
CA GLY A 23 -20.41 -17.41 3.15
C GLY A 23 -19.91 -16.79 1.85
N GLN A 24 -19.82 -17.61 0.80
CA GLN A 24 -19.22 -17.22 -0.48
C GLN A 24 -19.78 -15.92 -1.06
N GLU A 25 -21.09 -15.70 -0.98
CA GLU A 25 -21.75 -14.48 -1.47
C GLU A 25 -21.28 -13.24 -0.70
N ALA A 26 -21.31 -13.29 0.64
CA ALA A 26 -20.87 -12.17 1.47
C ALA A 26 -19.36 -11.90 1.38
N LEU A 27 -18.55 -12.94 1.15
CA LEU A 27 -17.12 -12.76 0.88
C LEU A 27 -16.90 -12.09 -0.48
N PHE A 28 -17.64 -12.54 -1.50
CA PHE A 28 -17.58 -11.93 -2.83
C PHE A 28 -17.93 -10.45 -2.80
N GLU A 29 -18.99 -10.07 -2.11
CA GLU A 29 -19.40 -8.66 -1.96
C GLU A 29 -18.27 -7.80 -1.31
N LYS A 30 -17.58 -8.33 -0.29
CA LYS A 30 -16.47 -7.62 0.34
C LYS A 30 -15.27 -7.48 -0.60
N VAL A 31 -14.89 -8.54 -1.28
CA VAL A 31 -13.77 -8.52 -2.25
C VAL A 31 -14.10 -7.58 -3.41
N HIS A 32 -15.31 -7.67 -3.95
CA HIS A 32 -15.78 -6.79 -5.02
C HIS A 32 -15.78 -5.31 -4.60
N ALA A 33 -16.22 -5.00 -3.37
CA ALA A 33 -16.16 -3.64 -2.85
C ALA A 33 -14.72 -3.15 -2.69
N GLY A 34 -13.77 -4.01 -2.30
CA GLY A 34 -12.35 -3.68 -2.23
C GLY A 34 -11.80 -3.28 -3.60
N TRP A 35 -11.97 -4.13 -4.61
CA TRP A 35 -11.56 -3.84 -5.99
C TRP A 35 -12.21 -2.58 -6.56
N LEU A 36 -13.51 -2.36 -6.31
CA LEU A 36 -14.18 -1.13 -6.73
C LEU A 36 -13.59 0.11 -6.03
N GLY A 37 -13.29 0.00 -4.75
CA GLY A 37 -12.68 1.09 -3.98
C GLY A 37 -11.32 1.49 -4.54
N GLU A 38 -10.50 0.54 -4.86
CA GLU A 38 -9.18 0.72 -5.46
C GLU A 38 -9.29 1.35 -6.86
N ILE A 39 -10.10 0.79 -7.76
CA ILE A 39 -10.34 1.35 -9.10
C ILE A 39 -10.87 2.79 -9.04
N ILE A 40 -11.78 3.07 -8.11
CA ILE A 40 -12.33 4.43 -7.94
C ILE A 40 -11.25 5.38 -7.43
N GLY A 41 -10.45 4.96 -6.44
CA GLY A 41 -9.39 5.78 -5.86
C GLY A 41 -8.35 6.15 -6.90
N SER A 42 -7.84 5.18 -7.60
CA SER A 42 -6.88 5.32 -8.69
C SER A 42 -7.40 6.23 -9.81
N ALA A 43 -8.63 6.00 -10.29
CA ALA A 43 -9.24 6.85 -11.30
C ALA A 43 -9.46 8.31 -10.85
N LEU A 44 -9.69 8.53 -9.56
CA LEU A 44 -9.76 9.88 -8.99
C LEU A 44 -8.38 10.53 -8.96
N GLY A 45 -7.35 9.78 -8.51
CA GLY A 45 -5.99 10.25 -8.28
C GLY A 45 -5.27 10.70 -9.54
N THR A 46 -5.39 9.97 -10.65
CA THR A 46 -4.72 10.22 -11.93
C THR A 46 -4.76 11.70 -12.39
N ALA A 47 -5.79 12.46 -12.02
CA ALA A 47 -5.94 13.86 -12.43
C ALA A 47 -4.94 14.81 -11.74
N VAL A 48 -4.44 14.45 -10.57
CA VAL A 48 -3.60 15.29 -9.70
C VAL A 48 -2.35 14.59 -9.22
N GLU A 49 -2.04 13.44 -9.79
CA GLU A 49 -0.82 12.68 -9.55
C GLU A 49 0.42 13.56 -9.69
N GLY A 50 1.33 13.49 -8.73
CA GLY A 50 2.55 14.29 -8.68
C GLY A 50 2.36 15.76 -8.34
N PHE A 51 1.12 16.21 -8.09
CA PHE A 51 0.88 17.58 -7.68
C PHE A 51 1.18 17.76 -6.19
N LYS A 52 1.62 18.98 -5.83
CA LYS A 52 1.66 19.40 -4.43
C LYS A 52 0.27 19.81 -3.96
N SER A 53 -0.04 19.54 -2.69
CA SER A 53 -1.31 19.90 -2.07
C SER A 53 -1.68 21.36 -2.28
N SER A 54 -0.73 22.28 -2.10
CA SER A 54 -0.96 23.72 -2.32
C SER A 54 -1.43 24.03 -3.74
N ARG A 55 -0.89 23.32 -4.75
CA ARG A 55 -1.28 23.50 -6.14
C ARG A 55 -2.67 22.96 -6.42
N ILE A 56 -3.04 21.83 -5.80
CA ILE A 56 -4.39 21.28 -5.92
C ILE A 56 -5.42 22.27 -5.38
N TRP A 57 -5.18 22.80 -4.18
CA TRP A 57 -6.03 23.82 -3.57
C TRP A 57 -6.18 25.08 -4.42
N GLU A 58 -5.09 25.55 -5.04
CA GLU A 58 -5.10 26.75 -5.89
C GLU A 58 -5.92 26.56 -7.16
N VAL A 59 -5.82 25.40 -7.80
CA VAL A 59 -6.41 25.16 -9.13
C VAL A 59 -7.84 24.64 -9.05
N PHE A 60 -8.09 23.69 -8.13
CA PHE A 60 -9.35 22.94 -8.08
C PHE A 60 -10.20 23.24 -6.84
N GLY A 61 -9.60 23.80 -5.79
CA GLY A 61 -10.25 23.79 -4.49
C GLY A 61 -10.28 22.39 -3.88
N GLU A 62 -11.23 22.09 -3.02
CA GLU A 62 -11.40 20.74 -2.47
C GLU A 62 -12.03 19.82 -3.52
N ILE A 63 -11.32 18.76 -3.88
CA ILE A 63 -11.76 17.76 -4.88
C ILE A 63 -12.65 16.74 -4.19
N THR A 64 -13.89 16.59 -4.65
CA THR A 64 -14.89 15.63 -4.13
C THR A 64 -15.48 14.74 -5.21
N GLU A 65 -15.08 14.92 -6.47
CA GLU A 65 -15.56 14.19 -7.62
C GLU A 65 -14.48 14.09 -8.70
N TYR A 66 -14.70 13.32 -9.74
CA TYR A 66 -13.76 13.21 -10.86
C TYR A 66 -13.48 14.56 -11.52
N VAL A 67 -12.20 14.92 -11.61
CA VAL A 67 -11.74 16.13 -12.29
C VAL A 67 -11.71 15.90 -13.81
N LYS A 68 -11.25 14.72 -14.22
CA LYS A 68 -11.24 14.26 -15.62
C LYS A 68 -11.37 12.75 -15.66
N PRO A 69 -11.81 12.15 -16.78
CA PRO A 69 -11.74 10.70 -16.96
C PRO A 69 -10.31 10.21 -16.88
N PRO A 70 -10.05 9.03 -16.27
CA PRO A 70 -8.74 8.42 -16.29
C PRO A 70 -8.35 8.05 -17.72
N GLU A 71 -7.10 8.31 -18.10
CA GLU A 71 -6.57 8.09 -19.45
C GLU A 71 -5.44 7.07 -19.48
N THR A 72 -5.00 6.61 -18.31
CA THR A 72 -3.87 5.67 -18.15
C THR A 72 -4.35 4.29 -17.73
N LEU A 73 -3.50 3.28 -18.01
CA LEU A 73 -3.64 1.97 -17.38
C LEU A 73 -3.22 2.09 -15.92
N ASN A 74 -4.01 1.49 -15.05
CA ASN A 74 -3.66 1.34 -13.65
C ASN A 74 -2.62 0.22 -13.51
N ASP A 75 -1.43 0.55 -13.04
CA ASP A 75 -0.36 -0.42 -12.82
C ASP A 75 -0.53 -1.18 -11.50
N ASP A 76 -1.09 -0.59 -10.45
CA ASP A 76 -1.40 -1.22 -9.17
C ASP A 76 -2.13 -2.54 -9.39
N ILE A 77 -3.27 -2.47 -10.06
CA ILE A 77 -4.11 -3.64 -10.39
C ILE A 77 -3.38 -4.64 -11.29
N THR A 78 -2.53 -4.16 -12.20
CA THR A 78 -1.77 -5.04 -13.10
C THR A 78 -0.83 -5.95 -12.32
N PHE A 79 -0.13 -5.42 -11.32
CA PHE A 79 0.73 -6.21 -10.45
C PHE A 79 -0.05 -7.14 -9.53
N GLU A 80 -1.18 -6.70 -9.00
CA GLU A 80 -2.08 -7.54 -8.19
C GLU A 80 -2.61 -8.74 -8.99
N LEU A 81 -2.99 -8.53 -10.25
CA LEU A 81 -3.43 -9.63 -11.14
C LEU A 81 -2.30 -10.62 -11.41
N ALA A 82 -1.05 -10.17 -11.53
CA ALA A 82 0.09 -11.06 -11.69
C ALA A 82 0.31 -11.94 -10.44
N LEU A 83 0.21 -11.35 -9.24
CA LEU A 83 0.25 -12.11 -7.98
C LEU A 83 -0.92 -13.09 -7.88
N LEU A 84 -2.14 -12.66 -8.20
CA LEU A 84 -3.33 -13.49 -8.15
C LEU A 84 -3.20 -14.71 -9.08
N GLU A 85 -2.62 -14.52 -10.26
CA GLU A 85 -2.38 -15.61 -11.20
C GLU A 85 -1.35 -16.63 -10.67
N ALA A 86 -0.28 -16.17 -10.02
CA ALA A 86 0.66 -17.04 -9.34
C ALA A 86 0.00 -17.77 -8.16
N PHE A 87 -0.81 -17.05 -7.36
CA PHE A 87 -1.54 -17.63 -6.25
C PHE A 87 -2.56 -18.69 -6.70
N ARG A 88 -3.23 -18.49 -7.83
CA ARG A 88 -4.15 -19.47 -8.41
C ARG A 88 -3.49 -20.82 -8.69
N GLU A 89 -2.22 -20.81 -9.05
CA GLU A 89 -1.46 -22.03 -9.35
C GLU A 89 -0.89 -22.71 -8.11
N LYS A 90 -0.45 -21.94 -7.11
CA LYS A 90 0.33 -22.42 -5.96
C LYS A 90 -0.37 -22.29 -4.61
N GLY A 91 -1.43 -21.49 -4.52
CA GLY A 91 -2.07 -21.16 -3.24
C GLY A 91 -1.10 -20.46 -2.29
N TYR A 92 -1.20 -20.77 -1.00
CA TYR A 92 -0.36 -20.18 0.03
C TYR A 92 1.11 -20.65 0.01
N ASP A 93 1.45 -21.63 -0.81
CA ASP A 93 2.83 -22.08 -1.02
C ASP A 93 3.59 -21.24 -2.07
N ILE A 94 2.95 -20.18 -2.58
CA ILE A 94 3.54 -19.22 -3.53
C ILE A 94 4.86 -18.67 -3.01
N THR A 95 5.88 -18.60 -3.86
CA THR A 95 7.18 -18.00 -3.56
C THR A 95 7.35 -16.66 -4.28
N SER A 96 8.34 -15.87 -3.86
CA SER A 96 8.72 -14.64 -4.59
C SER A 96 9.16 -14.94 -6.03
N GLU A 97 9.76 -16.08 -6.29
CA GLU A 97 10.15 -16.54 -7.62
C GLU A 97 8.94 -16.85 -8.49
N ASP A 98 7.90 -17.50 -7.94
CA ASP A 98 6.64 -17.77 -8.66
C ASP A 98 5.95 -16.45 -9.09
N ILE A 99 5.98 -15.43 -8.22
CA ILE A 99 5.44 -14.10 -8.53
C ILE A 99 6.28 -13.43 -9.62
N ALA A 100 7.60 -13.48 -9.49
CA ALA A 100 8.55 -12.91 -10.45
C ALA A 100 8.38 -13.51 -11.85
N ASP A 101 8.13 -14.81 -11.95
CA ASP A 101 7.86 -15.48 -13.23
C ASP A 101 6.59 -14.94 -13.91
N LYS A 102 5.55 -14.62 -13.12
CA LYS A 102 4.34 -13.96 -13.66
C LYS A 102 4.63 -12.54 -14.15
N TRP A 103 5.48 -11.79 -13.44
CA TRP A 103 5.90 -10.47 -13.90
C TRP A 103 6.57 -10.54 -15.26
N VAL A 104 7.52 -11.45 -15.46
CA VAL A 104 8.19 -11.62 -16.75
C VAL A 104 7.21 -11.97 -17.87
N GLY A 105 6.16 -12.74 -17.55
CA GLY A 105 5.16 -13.18 -18.51
C GLY A 105 4.08 -12.14 -18.83
N TYR A 106 3.68 -11.33 -17.86
CA TYR A 106 2.48 -10.48 -17.97
C TYR A 106 2.77 -8.98 -17.93
N ILE A 107 3.88 -8.53 -17.33
CA ILE A 107 4.19 -7.10 -17.21
C ILE A 107 5.07 -6.66 -18.38
N PRO A 108 4.56 -5.86 -19.32
CA PRO A 108 5.33 -5.45 -20.48
C PRO A 108 6.35 -4.35 -20.16
N PHE A 109 6.00 -3.45 -19.26
CA PHE A 109 6.83 -2.33 -18.78
C PHE A 109 6.44 -1.98 -17.35
N ALA A 110 7.33 -1.28 -16.67
CA ALA A 110 7.15 -0.85 -15.29
C ALA A 110 7.89 0.47 -15.07
N TYR A 111 7.71 1.07 -13.89
CA TYR A 111 8.37 2.31 -13.51
C TYR A 111 9.27 2.09 -12.29
N THR A 112 10.15 3.03 -12.02
CA THR A 112 10.99 3.13 -10.81
C THR A 112 11.56 1.78 -10.32
N ALA A 113 11.19 1.31 -9.15
CA ALA A 113 11.72 0.09 -8.53
C ALA A 113 11.34 -1.16 -9.31
N GLU A 114 10.13 -1.20 -9.83
CA GLU A 114 9.60 -2.30 -10.63
C GLU A 114 10.29 -2.42 -11.99
N GLU A 115 10.63 -1.30 -12.63
CA GLU A 115 11.39 -1.29 -13.88
C GLU A 115 12.76 -1.93 -13.68
N ILE A 116 13.48 -1.54 -12.62
CA ILE A 116 14.78 -2.12 -12.29
C ILE A 116 14.63 -3.62 -12.02
N ALA A 117 13.64 -4.01 -11.21
CA ALA A 117 13.39 -5.41 -10.90
C ALA A 117 13.03 -6.22 -12.14
N LEU A 118 12.13 -5.73 -12.99
CA LEU A 118 11.72 -6.42 -14.22
C LEU A 118 12.90 -6.60 -15.18
N ASN A 119 13.78 -5.62 -15.26
CA ASN A 119 15.02 -5.75 -16.02
C ASN A 119 15.96 -6.81 -15.40
N HIS A 120 16.09 -6.86 -14.09
CA HIS A 120 16.85 -7.89 -13.39
C HIS A 120 16.31 -9.28 -13.70
N LEU A 121 15.00 -9.49 -13.54
CA LEU A 121 14.34 -10.76 -13.80
C LEU A 121 14.58 -11.25 -15.24
N ARG A 122 14.46 -10.37 -16.23
CA ARG A 122 14.74 -10.67 -17.65
C ARG A 122 16.20 -11.06 -17.91
N HIS A 123 17.11 -10.71 -16.99
CA HIS A 123 18.52 -11.09 -17.04
C HIS A 123 18.90 -12.23 -16.06
N GLY A 124 17.90 -12.86 -15.45
CA GLY A 124 18.10 -14.01 -14.56
C GLY A 124 18.51 -13.66 -13.14
N ILE A 125 18.35 -12.40 -12.71
CA ILE A 125 18.54 -11.96 -11.32
C ILE A 125 17.16 -11.97 -10.66
N TYR A 126 16.93 -12.93 -9.77
CA TYR A 126 15.66 -13.20 -9.11
C TYR A 126 15.59 -12.66 -7.68
N PRO A 127 14.38 -12.64 -7.04
CA PRO A 127 14.24 -12.23 -5.65
C PRO A 127 15.12 -13.03 -4.68
N PRO A 128 15.64 -12.39 -3.63
CA PRO A 128 15.42 -10.99 -3.26
C PRO A 128 16.37 -10.01 -3.97
N GLU A 129 17.38 -10.48 -4.71
CA GLU A 129 18.39 -9.65 -5.37
C GLU A 129 17.78 -8.70 -6.40
N SER A 130 16.74 -9.10 -7.11
CA SER A 130 16.02 -8.24 -8.06
C SER A 130 15.49 -6.96 -7.41
N GLY A 131 15.10 -7.04 -6.14
CA GLY A 131 14.53 -5.93 -5.41
C GLY A 131 15.54 -4.90 -4.89
N TYR A 132 16.80 -5.30 -4.64
CA TYR A 132 17.74 -4.38 -3.99
C TYR A 132 19.04 -4.12 -4.76
N VAL A 133 19.49 -5.04 -5.60
CA VAL A 133 20.77 -4.86 -6.32
C VAL A 133 20.65 -3.69 -7.28
N ALA A 134 21.52 -2.68 -7.11
CA ALA A 134 21.53 -1.48 -7.93
C ALA A 134 20.12 -0.84 -8.14
N ASN A 135 19.20 -1.02 -7.19
CA ASN A 135 17.85 -0.45 -7.22
C ASN A 135 17.75 0.74 -6.27
N PRO A 136 17.98 1.99 -6.75
CA PRO A 136 17.89 3.19 -5.92
C PRO A 136 16.44 3.51 -5.50
N TYR A 137 15.45 2.91 -6.15
CA TYR A 137 14.02 3.15 -5.95
C TYR A 137 13.35 2.14 -5.01
N ARG A 138 14.12 1.23 -4.40
CA ARG A 138 13.62 0.11 -3.57
C ARG A 138 12.76 0.48 -2.35
N GLU A 139 12.62 1.76 -2.04
CA GLU A 139 11.75 2.30 -0.98
C GLU A 139 10.68 3.27 -1.52
N MET A 140 10.42 3.24 -2.83
CA MET A 140 9.29 3.93 -3.45
C MET A 140 7.97 3.23 -3.10
N ILE A 141 6.85 3.83 -3.54
CA ILE A 141 5.50 3.38 -3.15
C ILE A 141 5.09 2.03 -3.77
N GLY A 142 5.69 1.65 -4.89
CA GLY A 142 5.21 0.59 -5.76
C GLY A 142 4.93 -0.78 -5.11
N ALA A 143 5.58 -1.13 -3.99
CA ALA A 143 5.19 -2.31 -3.24
C ALA A 143 3.88 -2.07 -2.45
N ALA A 144 3.75 -0.90 -1.80
CA ALA A 144 2.56 -0.60 -1.00
C ALA A 144 1.30 -0.38 -1.85
N MET A 145 1.43 0.12 -3.08
CA MET A 145 0.32 0.34 -3.98
C MET A 145 -0.45 -0.95 -4.33
N ARG A 146 0.26 -2.09 -4.47
CA ARG A 146 -0.29 -3.40 -4.84
C ARG A 146 -0.53 -4.35 -3.68
N ALA A 147 -0.57 -3.84 -2.45
CA ALA A 147 -0.67 -4.65 -1.22
C ALA A 147 -2.07 -5.21 -0.95
N ALA A 148 -3.11 -4.63 -1.55
CA ALA A 148 -4.49 -4.93 -1.18
C ALA A 148 -4.84 -6.40 -1.45
N ILE A 149 -4.36 -6.98 -2.54
CA ILE A 149 -4.56 -8.40 -2.85
C ILE A 149 -3.98 -9.32 -1.76
N CYS A 150 -2.82 -8.99 -1.16
CA CYS A 150 -2.20 -9.79 -0.09
C CYS A 150 -3.10 -9.84 1.14
N GLY A 151 -3.73 -8.71 1.49
CA GLY A 151 -4.72 -8.65 2.56
C GLY A 151 -6.01 -9.40 2.23
N ALA A 152 -6.51 -9.27 1.00
CA ALA A 152 -7.72 -9.92 0.52
C ALA A 152 -7.60 -11.43 0.42
N LEU A 153 -6.40 -11.96 0.11
CA LEU A 153 -6.11 -13.39 0.12
C LEU A 153 -5.99 -13.98 1.53
N ALA A 154 -5.82 -13.13 2.56
CA ALA A 154 -5.66 -13.56 3.94
C ALA A 154 -6.63 -12.82 4.89
N PRO A 155 -7.98 -12.89 4.68
CA PRO A 155 -8.96 -12.16 5.48
C PRO A 155 -8.93 -12.60 6.93
N GLY A 156 -8.72 -11.64 7.85
CA GLY A 156 -8.63 -11.89 9.29
C GLY A 156 -7.39 -12.67 9.72
N ASN A 157 -6.39 -12.82 8.86
CA ASN A 157 -5.12 -13.45 9.16
C ASN A 157 -3.94 -12.52 8.85
N PRO A 158 -3.68 -11.52 9.71
CA PRO A 158 -2.64 -10.52 9.50
C PRO A 158 -1.23 -11.11 9.28
N ARG A 159 -0.91 -12.24 9.95
CA ARG A 159 0.39 -12.90 9.74
C ARG A 159 0.56 -13.40 8.31
N MET A 160 -0.46 -14.06 7.77
CA MET A 160 -0.42 -14.57 6.40
C MET A 160 -0.42 -13.42 5.38
N ALA A 161 -1.22 -12.36 5.62
CA ALA A 161 -1.21 -11.16 4.79
C ALA A 161 0.19 -10.54 4.71
N ALA A 162 0.85 -10.37 5.87
CA ALA A 162 2.21 -9.85 5.95
C ALA A 162 3.24 -10.76 5.25
N GLU A 163 3.04 -12.09 5.32
CA GLU A 163 3.93 -13.04 4.66
C GLU A 163 3.78 -13.00 3.13
N LEU A 164 2.56 -12.90 2.62
CA LEU A 164 2.29 -12.72 1.19
C LEU A 164 2.88 -11.41 0.67
N ALA A 165 2.64 -10.30 1.37
CA ALA A 165 3.20 -9.00 1.06
C ALA A 165 4.74 -9.00 1.10
N TRP A 166 5.36 -9.70 2.05
CA TRP A 166 6.81 -9.83 2.08
C TRP A 166 7.34 -10.55 0.83
N ARG A 167 6.67 -11.64 0.43
CA ARG A 167 7.06 -12.43 -0.75
C ARG A 167 6.90 -11.62 -2.03
N ASP A 168 5.84 -10.83 -2.16
CA ASP A 168 5.63 -9.94 -3.31
C ASP A 168 6.63 -8.78 -3.29
N GLY A 169 6.74 -8.08 -2.18
CA GLY A 169 7.62 -6.92 -2.03
C GLY A 169 9.08 -7.20 -2.34
N CYS A 170 9.57 -8.41 -1.99
CA CYS A 170 10.94 -8.83 -2.30
C CYS A 170 11.24 -8.87 -3.80
N VAL A 171 10.25 -8.92 -4.68
CA VAL A 171 10.46 -8.94 -6.14
C VAL A 171 11.11 -7.64 -6.62
N SER A 172 10.68 -6.49 -6.09
CA SER A 172 11.10 -5.17 -6.56
C SER A 172 11.60 -4.22 -5.48
N HIS A 173 11.32 -4.49 -4.22
CA HIS A 173 11.60 -3.58 -3.10
C HIS A 173 12.49 -4.22 -2.04
N HIS A 174 12.91 -3.39 -1.09
CA HIS A 174 13.71 -3.82 0.05
C HIS A 174 13.45 -2.92 1.26
N ASN A 175 13.74 -3.44 2.47
CA ASN A 175 13.72 -2.68 3.72
C ASN A 175 12.37 -1.97 3.96
N ASN A 176 12.35 -0.62 4.04
CA ASN A 176 11.13 0.13 4.37
C ASN A 176 10.07 0.07 3.25
N GLY A 177 10.44 -0.16 1.99
CA GLY A 177 9.50 -0.39 0.91
C GLY A 177 8.66 -1.66 1.13
N ILE A 178 9.29 -2.76 1.58
CA ILE A 178 8.55 -3.99 1.94
C ILE A 178 7.68 -3.76 3.18
N LEU A 179 8.17 -3.02 4.19
CA LEU A 179 7.37 -2.73 5.38
C LEU A 179 6.13 -1.88 5.05
N ALA A 180 6.20 -1.02 4.04
CA ALA A 180 5.06 -0.25 3.56
C ALA A 180 3.98 -1.16 2.95
N GLU A 181 4.37 -2.12 2.13
CA GLU A 181 3.44 -3.13 1.58
C GLU A 181 2.83 -3.98 2.69
N VAL A 182 3.66 -4.48 3.60
CA VAL A 182 3.20 -5.25 4.77
C VAL A 182 2.14 -4.44 5.56
N PHE A 183 2.36 -3.15 5.77
CA PHE A 183 1.43 -2.29 6.49
C PHE A 183 0.06 -2.23 5.81
N ASN A 184 0.00 -2.01 4.51
CA ASN A 184 -1.25 -1.96 3.76
C ASN A 184 -1.95 -3.33 3.71
N ALA A 185 -1.20 -4.42 3.49
CA ALA A 185 -1.74 -5.77 3.56
C ALA A 185 -2.36 -6.12 4.93
N LEU A 186 -1.73 -5.66 6.02
CA LEU A 186 -2.26 -5.81 7.38
C LEU A 186 -3.59 -5.07 7.55
N ILE A 187 -3.69 -3.82 7.06
CA ILE A 187 -4.92 -3.01 7.11
C ILE A 187 -6.04 -3.72 6.37
N VAL A 188 -5.80 -4.15 5.13
CA VAL A 188 -6.82 -4.81 4.32
C VAL A 188 -7.25 -6.15 4.95
N SER A 189 -6.32 -6.97 5.41
CA SER A 189 -6.64 -8.25 6.09
C SER A 189 -7.56 -8.03 7.31
N MET A 190 -7.27 -7.01 8.11
CA MET A 190 -8.08 -6.70 9.30
C MET A 190 -9.43 -6.07 8.97
N ALA A 191 -9.58 -5.37 7.85
CA ALA A 191 -10.84 -4.79 7.41
C ALA A 191 -11.93 -5.83 7.11
N TYR A 192 -11.58 -7.09 6.95
CA TYR A 192 -12.54 -8.18 6.87
C TYR A 192 -13.20 -8.51 8.22
N VAL A 193 -12.60 -8.13 9.33
CA VAL A 193 -13.01 -8.47 10.69
C VAL A 193 -13.44 -7.24 11.49
N GLU A 194 -12.70 -6.16 11.36
CA GLU A 194 -12.93 -4.88 12.04
C GLU A 194 -13.67 -3.92 11.13
N THR A 195 -14.43 -3.02 11.72
CA THR A 195 -15.19 -1.99 10.99
C THR A 195 -14.70 -0.57 11.29
N ASP A 196 -13.90 -0.39 12.34
CA ASP A 196 -13.36 0.90 12.74
C ASP A 196 -11.93 1.06 12.23
N MET A 197 -11.74 1.94 11.26
CA MET A 197 -10.44 2.20 10.65
C MET A 197 -9.41 2.76 11.64
N GLN A 198 -9.83 3.44 12.72
CA GLN A 198 -8.91 3.89 13.78
C GLN A 198 -8.32 2.69 14.54
N VAL A 199 -9.19 1.72 14.85
CA VAL A 199 -8.76 0.47 15.52
C VAL A 199 -7.83 -0.33 14.61
N ILE A 200 -8.15 -0.43 13.33
CA ILE A 200 -7.33 -1.12 12.33
C ILE A 200 -5.95 -0.47 12.23
N LEU A 201 -5.88 0.85 12.07
CA LEU A 201 -4.64 1.60 12.00
C LEU A 201 -3.76 1.38 13.25
N ASP A 202 -4.34 1.50 14.44
CA ASP A 202 -3.61 1.33 15.69
C ASP A 202 -3.08 -0.11 15.87
N LYS A 203 -3.82 -1.11 15.39
CA LYS A 203 -3.38 -2.52 15.37
C LYS A 203 -2.28 -2.74 14.33
N ALA A 204 -2.42 -2.23 13.10
CA ALA A 204 -1.42 -2.34 12.05
C ALA A 204 -0.09 -1.75 12.48
N MET A 205 -0.10 -0.55 13.06
CA MET A 205 1.11 0.10 13.57
C MET A 205 1.86 -0.73 14.63
N ARG A 206 1.15 -1.52 15.44
CA ARG A 206 1.79 -2.40 16.44
C ARG A 206 2.53 -3.58 15.81
N MET A 207 2.22 -3.89 14.57
CA MET A 207 2.85 -4.95 13.78
C MET A 207 3.96 -4.43 12.86
N ILE A 208 4.31 -3.13 12.95
CA ILE A 208 5.50 -2.56 12.30
C ILE A 208 6.61 -2.42 13.35
N PRO A 209 7.83 -2.87 13.04
CA PRO A 209 8.96 -2.81 13.98
C PRO A 209 9.26 -1.37 14.40
N ARG A 210 9.29 -1.12 15.70
CA ARG A 210 9.44 0.24 16.28
C ARG A 210 10.78 0.88 16.01
N ASP A 211 11.79 0.09 15.71
CA ASP A 211 13.14 0.52 15.38
C ASP A 211 13.33 0.76 13.86
N SER A 212 12.30 0.54 13.06
CA SER A 212 12.33 0.87 11.63
C SER A 212 12.10 2.37 11.39
N GLU A 213 12.73 2.89 10.34
CA GLU A 213 12.47 4.26 9.90
C GLU A 213 11.01 4.44 9.47
N PHE A 214 10.45 3.42 8.80
CA PHE A 214 9.04 3.42 8.40
C PHE A 214 8.09 3.58 9.58
N TYR A 215 8.35 2.93 10.74
CA TYR A 215 7.53 3.18 11.94
C TYR A 215 7.58 4.64 12.35
N SER A 216 8.74 5.28 12.26
CA SER A 216 8.88 6.71 12.61
C SER A 216 8.04 7.62 11.72
N VAL A 217 7.83 7.23 10.45
CA VAL A 217 6.96 7.95 9.50
C VAL A 217 5.51 7.86 9.95
N LEU A 218 5.01 6.66 10.23
CA LEU A 218 3.64 6.44 10.70
C LEU A 218 3.38 7.16 12.03
N ALA A 219 4.34 7.07 12.97
CA ALA A 219 4.25 7.72 14.26
C ALA A 219 4.21 9.25 14.14
N PHE A 220 5.03 9.84 13.26
CA PHE A 220 5.02 11.27 12.99
C PHE A 220 3.68 11.71 12.39
N ALA A 221 3.14 10.98 11.40
CA ALA A 221 1.85 11.30 10.81
C ALA A 221 0.70 11.25 11.85
N CYS A 222 0.69 10.24 12.73
CA CYS A 222 -0.25 10.19 13.84
C CYS A 222 -0.08 11.38 14.82
N GLN A 223 1.15 11.78 15.12
CA GLN A 223 1.42 12.95 15.95
C GLN A 223 0.90 14.22 15.28
N ALA A 224 1.17 14.41 13.99
CA ALA A 224 0.67 15.54 13.22
C ALA A 224 -0.86 15.62 13.26
N CYS A 225 -1.55 14.50 13.09
CA CYS A 225 -3.01 14.43 13.24
C CYS A 225 -3.48 14.86 14.64
N GLY A 226 -2.80 14.38 15.69
CA GLY A 226 -3.16 14.74 17.08
C GLY A 226 -2.94 16.20 17.45
N GLN A 227 -2.12 16.92 16.70
CA GLN A 227 -1.81 18.35 16.92
C GLN A 227 -2.62 19.30 16.02
N SER A 228 -3.34 18.72 15.04
CA SER A 228 -4.02 19.48 14.00
C SER A 228 -5.52 19.54 14.21
N ARG A 229 -6.15 20.64 13.75
CA ARG A 229 -7.61 20.83 13.81
C ARG A 229 -8.34 20.11 12.71
N ASP A 230 -7.67 19.93 11.57
CA ASP A 230 -8.21 19.33 10.37
C ASP A 230 -7.11 18.61 9.58
N TYR A 231 -7.52 17.85 8.56
CA TYR A 231 -6.61 17.06 7.74
C TYR A 231 -5.63 17.92 6.95
N ARG A 232 -6.01 19.12 6.54
CA ARG A 232 -5.16 20.03 5.77
C ARG A 232 -3.95 20.44 6.60
N GLN A 233 -4.18 20.88 7.84
CA GLN A 233 -3.11 21.25 8.75
C GLN A 233 -2.21 20.04 9.08
N ALA A 234 -2.78 18.84 9.27
CA ALA A 234 -2.01 17.63 9.51
C ALA A 234 -1.13 17.27 8.31
N TRP A 235 -1.69 17.37 7.11
CA TRP A 235 -0.96 17.09 5.89
C TRP A 235 0.16 18.12 5.64
N GLU A 236 -0.08 19.41 5.83
CA GLU A 236 0.94 20.45 5.71
C GLU A 236 2.18 20.16 6.58
N LEU A 237 1.99 19.61 7.79
CA LEU A 237 3.09 19.16 8.65
C LEU A 237 3.84 17.96 8.06
N CYS A 238 3.13 16.99 7.50
CA CYS A 238 3.73 15.82 6.87
C CYS A 238 4.45 16.19 5.57
N GLU A 239 3.85 17.00 4.72
CA GLU A 239 4.44 17.47 3.46
C GLU A 239 5.74 18.25 3.71
N GLU A 240 5.75 19.14 4.71
CA GLU A 240 6.98 19.86 5.11
C GLU A 240 8.05 18.92 5.68
N LYS A 241 7.65 17.93 6.47
CA LYS A 241 8.58 16.94 7.04
C LYS A 241 9.27 16.10 5.98
N TYR A 242 8.56 15.72 4.93
CA TYR A 242 9.04 14.81 3.90
C TYR A 242 9.31 15.50 2.56
N LYS A 243 9.41 16.82 2.51
CA LYS A 243 9.59 17.62 1.29
C LYS A 243 10.85 17.30 0.47
N GLU A 244 11.86 16.69 1.09
CA GLU A 244 13.10 16.28 0.41
C GLU A 244 12.98 14.91 -0.28
N TYR A 245 11.91 14.17 0.01
CA TYR A 245 11.62 12.91 -0.67
C TYR A 245 10.87 13.16 -1.98
N ASN A 246 11.08 12.27 -2.94
CA ASN A 246 10.33 12.27 -4.19
C ASN A 246 8.86 11.97 -3.90
N TRP A 247 7.96 12.51 -4.72
CA TRP A 247 6.52 12.30 -4.59
C TRP A 247 6.10 10.82 -4.74
N VAL A 248 6.90 9.99 -5.40
CA VAL A 248 6.70 8.52 -5.50
C VAL A 248 7.25 7.77 -4.27
N HIS A 249 7.93 8.43 -3.33
CA HIS A 249 8.51 7.73 -2.19
C HIS A 249 7.43 7.24 -1.21
N ALA A 250 7.62 6.04 -0.62
CA ALA A 250 6.67 5.46 0.32
C ALA A 250 6.34 6.38 1.51
N TYR A 251 7.29 7.18 2.01
CA TYR A 251 7.09 7.96 3.23
C TYR A 251 6.02 9.04 3.12
N PRO A 252 6.04 9.97 2.13
CA PRO A 252 4.95 10.95 2.00
C PRO A 252 3.61 10.27 1.73
N ASN A 253 3.58 9.22 0.91
CA ASN A 253 2.35 8.53 0.54
C ASN A 253 1.70 7.83 1.75
N LEU A 254 2.46 7.03 2.50
CA LEU A 254 1.92 6.37 3.69
C LEU A 254 1.60 7.35 4.83
N ALA A 255 2.28 8.50 4.90
CA ALA A 255 1.87 9.59 5.80
C ALA A 255 0.51 10.17 5.40
N ALA A 256 0.23 10.32 4.08
CA ALA A 256 -1.08 10.76 3.58
C ALA A 256 -2.19 9.75 3.92
N GLU A 257 -1.93 8.46 3.78
CA GLU A 257 -2.87 7.40 4.19
C GLU A 257 -3.22 7.50 5.69
N VAL A 258 -2.23 7.66 6.55
CA VAL A 258 -2.46 7.84 7.99
C VAL A 258 -3.33 9.06 8.26
N VAL A 259 -3.07 10.20 7.59
CA VAL A 259 -3.89 11.41 7.72
C VAL A 259 -5.31 11.14 7.24
N ALA A 260 -5.49 10.45 6.10
CA ALA A 260 -6.80 10.10 5.58
C ALA A 260 -7.58 9.22 6.56
N ILE A 261 -6.99 8.15 7.06
CA ILE A 261 -7.64 7.26 8.03
C ILE A 261 -8.03 8.02 9.29
N ARG A 262 -7.16 8.90 9.82
CA ARG A 262 -7.43 9.66 11.05
C ARG A 262 -8.57 10.67 10.93
N PHE A 263 -8.77 11.26 9.76
CA PHE A 263 -9.78 12.32 9.56
C PHE A 263 -11.02 11.88 8.77
N ALA A 264 -11.02 10.70 8.15
CA ALA A 264 -12.16 10.24 7.36
C ALA A 264 -13.35 9.74 8.20
N GLY A 265 -13.12 9.28 9.43
CA GLY A 265 -14.20 8.79 10.31
C GLY A 265 -14.98 7.61 9.72
N ASN A 266 -14.31 6.65 9.09
CA ASN A 266 -14.88 5.51 8.36
C ASN A 266 -15.68 5.88 7.08
N SER A 267 -15.58 7.11 6.57
CA SER A 267 -16.19 7.50 5.31
C SER A 267 -15.21 7.27 4.16
N PHE A 268 -15.59 6.42 3.21
CA PHE A 268 -14.83 6.20 1.98
C PHE A 268 -14.66 7.49 1.18
N GLU A 269 -15.75 8.22 0.92
CA GLU A 269 -15.72 9.49 0.18
C GLU A 269 -14.77 10.50 0.84
N ARG A 270 -14.83 10.60 2.17
CA ARG A 270 -13.97 11.52 2.92
C ARG A 270 -12.50 11.09 2.85
N ALA A 271 -12.20 9.79 2.93
CA ALA A 271 -10.85 9.27 2.77
C ALA A 271 -10.29 9.61 1.39
N MET A 272 -11.07 9.36 0.33
CA MET A 272 -10.69 9.69 -1.04
C MET A 272 -10.41 11.19 -1.22
N THR A 273 -11.31 12.06 -0.73
CA THR A 273 -11.08 13.51 -0.76
C THR A 273 -9.75 13.89 -0.11
N ILE A 274 -9.45 13.34 1.07
CA ILE A 274 -8.21 13.68 1.81
C ILE A 274 -6.97 13.23 1.02
N LEU A 275 -6.99 12.02 0.47
CA LEU A 275 -5.89 11.50 -0.36
C LEU A 275 -5.69 12.33 -1.63
N MET A 276 -6.78 12.66 -2.33
CA MET A 276 -6.74 13.56 -3.48
C MET A 276 -6.08 14.90 -3.15
N MET A 277 -6.45 15.48 -2.01
CA MET A 277 -5.94 16.78 -1.57
C MET A 277 -4.50 16.73 -1.07
N ALA A 278 -3.98 15.55 -0.73
CA ALA A 278 -2.57 15.36 -0.41
C ALA A 278 -1.68 15.45 -1.66
N GLY A 279 -2.19 15.01 -2.81
CA GLY A 279 -1.36 14.83 -4.00
C GLY A 279 -0.41 13.66 -3.81
N GLN A 280 0.81 13.78 -4.32
CA GLN A 280 1.82 12.71 -4.34
C GLN A 280 1.47 11.65 -5.41
N ASP A 281 1.66 10.37 -5.11
CA ASP A 281 1.35 9.21 -5.95
C ASP A 281 -0.02 8.68 -5.52
N ASN A 282 -1.05 9.23 -6.09
CA ASN A 282 -2.42 9.04 -5.61
C ASN A 282 -3.40 8.51 -6.67
N ASP A 283 -2.88 7.99 -7.77
CA ASP A 283 -3.65 7.31 -8.80
C ASP A 283 -3.89 5.81 -8.55
#